data_ed0814a1723f95357191687f02c3ea17
#
_entry.id   ed0814a1723f95357191687f02c3ea17
#
_cell.length_a   1.000
_cell.length_b   1.000
_cell.length_c   1.000
_cell.angle_alpha   90.00
_cell.angle_beta   90.00
_cell.angle_gamma   90.00
#
_symmetry.space_group_name_H-M   'P 1'
#
loop_
_entity.id
_entity.type
_entity.pdbx_description
1 polymer ?
#
loop_
_entity_poly.entity_id
_entity_poly.type
_entity_poly.pdbx_seq_one_letter_code
_entity_poly.pdbx_strand_id
1 'polypeptide(L)'
;GHVFHSTSLIGDPKFKKLQDYVGATAHNLLVEMGFDLTNYSVFITEMWVQEFPKKGGGNHTLHTHWNGHISGFYFLKASEATSMPLFEDPRPGNIMNLLPEADKTKVTYASSQINYKVQPGRTMFFPSYMPHQYIVDMGYEPFRFIHWNCQAIPKAVLNAK
;
A
#
# COMPACT_ATOMS: atom_id res chain seq x y z
N GLY A 1 1.31 -13.07 -16.52
CA GLY A 1 2.50 -12.24 -16.63
C GLY A 1 3.37 -12.35 -15.38
N HIS A 2 4.68 -12.23 -15.54
CA HIS A 2 5.60 -12.25 -14.41
C HIS A 2 5.67 -10.87 -13.76
N VAL A 3 5.56 -10.83 -12.43
CA VAL A 3 5.85 -9.64 -11.64
C VAL A 3 7.26 -9.78 -11.08
N PHE A 4 8.09 -8.77 -11.27
CA PHE A 4 9.45 -8.74 -10.75
C PHE A 4 9.53 -7.87 -9.51
N HIS A 5 10.36 -8.26 -8.56
CA HIS A 5 10.71 -7.40 -7.44
C HIS A 5 12.22 -7.43 -7.15
N SER A 6 12.72 -6.32 -6.65
CA SER A 6 14.11 -6.19 -6.23
C SER A 6 14.36 -6.94 -4.91
N THR A 7 15.64 -6.98 -4.53
CA THR A 7 16.02 -7.26 -3.14
C THR A 7 15.51 -6.13 -2.22
N SER A 8 15.61 -6.34 -0.91
CA SER A 8 15.19 -5.35 0.09
C SER A 8 15.95 -4.03 -0.07
N LEU A 9 15.23 -2.92 0.05
CA LEU A 9 15.78 -1.57 0.09
C LEU A 9 16.05 -1.09 1.53
N ILE A 10 15.64 -1.86 2.54
CA ILE A 10 15.83 -1.50 3.95
C ILE A 10 17.33 -1.40 4.25
N GLY A 11 17.72 -0.25 4.82
CA GLY A 11 19.11 0.03 5.16
C GLY A 11 19.99 0.50 4.00
N ASP A 12 19.49 0.54 2.77
CA ASP A 12 20.22 1.10 1.63
C ASP A 12 20.29 2.64 1.77
N PRO A 13 21.52 3.22 1.86
CA PRO A 13 21.71 4.67 2.02
C PRO A 13 21.09 5.50 0.88
N LYS A 14 21.00 4.96 -0.31
CA LYS A 14 20.40 5.63 -1.47
C LYS A 14 18.93 5.92 -1.27
N PHE A 15 18.24 5.14 -0.44
CA PHE A 15 16.83 5.27 -0.14
C PHE A 15 16.56 5.80 1.27
N LYS A 16 17.57 6.36 1.95
CA LYS A 16 17.42 6.83 3.33
C LYS A 16 16.33 7.88 3.48
N LYS A 17 16.27 8.86 2.59
CA LYS A 17 15.23 9.91 2.63
C LYS A 17 13.82 9.33 2.51
N LEU A 18 13.64 8.37 1.62
CA LEU A 18 12.34 7.70 1.45
C LEU A 18 11.99 6.89 2.70
N GLN A 19 12.93 6.13 3.24
CA GLN A 19 12.71 5.34 4.45
C GLN A 19 12.36 6.22 5.64
N ASP A 20 13.05 7.32 5.85
CA ASP A 20 12.77 8.28 6.92
C ASP A 20 11.36 8.89 6.77
N TYR A 21 11.00 9.28 5.55
CA TYR A 21 9.67 9.80 5.24
C TYR A 21 8.57 8.77 5.49
N VAL A 22 8.76 7.54 5.02
CA VAL A 22 7.78 6.46 5.17
C VAL A 22 7.57 6.12 6.65
N GLY A 23 8.64 5.97 7.41
CA GLY A 23 8.57 5.65 8.84
C GLY A 23 7.88 6.76 9.65
N ALA A 24 8.24 8.01 9.42
CA ALA A 24 7.62 9.16 10.09
C ALA A 24 6.15 9.31 9.71
N THR A 25 5.81 9.14 8.45
CA THR A 25 4.42 9.24 7.97
C THR A 25 3.57 8.11 8.55
N ALA A 26 4.06 6.88 8.57
CA ALA A 26 3.35 5.75 9.16
C ALA A 26 3.09 5.96 10.66
N HIS A 27 4.08 6.47 11.41
CA HIS A 27 3.90 6.84 12.81
C HIS A 27 2.77 7.87 12.98
N ASN A 28 2.83 8.95 12.23
CA ASN A 28 1.86 10.04 12.33
C ASN A 28 0.44 9.59 11.96
N LEU A 29 0.31 8.76 10.93
CA LEU A 29 -0.99 8.20 10.54
C LEU A 29 -1.58 7.32 11.64
N LEU A 30 -0.79 6.49 12.28
CA LEU A 30 -1.26 5.67 13.40
C LEU A 30 -1.73 6.52 14.58
N VAL A 31 -1.00 7.60 14.90
CA VAL A 31 -1.43 8.56 15.93
C VAL A 31 -2.74 9.23 15.55
N GLU A 32 -2.88 9.70 14.32
CA GLU A 32 -4.11 10.30 13.81
C GLU A 32 -5.29 9.31 13.81
N MET A 33 -5.03 8.03 13.63
CA MET A 33 -6.03 6.97 13.74
C MET A 33 -6.48 6.71 15.19
N GLY A 34 -5.81 7.31 16.18
CA GLY A 34 -6.17 7.22 17.59
C GLY A 34 -5.33 6.23 18.41
N PHE A 35 -4.25 5.69 17.86
CA PHE A 35 -3.38 4.78 18.59
C PHE A 35 -2.38 5.52 19.47
N ASP A 36 -2.16 5.01 20.68
CA ASP A 36 -1.10 5.49 21.58
C ASP A 36 0.21 4.75 21.28
N LEU A 37 1.17 5.46 20.72
CA LEU A 37 2.49 4.93 20.38
C LEU A 37 3.60 5.31 21.40
N THR A 38 3.26 5.80 22.58
CA THR A 38 4.24 6.22 23.60
C THR A 38 5.29 5.14 23.87
N ASN A 39 4.88 3.88 23.94
CA ASN A 39 5.74 2.74 24.22
C ASN A 39 6.06 1.89 23.00
N TYR A 40 5.91 2.45 21.79
CA TYR A 40 6.13 1.76 20.53
C TYR A 40 7.12 2.52 19.65
N SER A 41 7.82 1.78 18.81
CA SER A 41 8.62 2.33 17.72
C SER A 41 8.11 1.77 16.38
N VAL A 42 8.04 2.61 15.37
CA VAL A 42 7.59 2.20 14.04
C VAL A 42 8.79 1.85 13.17
N PHE A 43 8.75 0.68 12.55
CA PHE A 43 9.78 0.17 11.66
C PHE A 43 9.19 -0.18 10.31
N ILE A 44 9.98 0.00 9.25
CA ILE A 44 9.71 -0.59 7.95
C ILE A 44 10.14 -2.04 8.02
N THR A 45 9.22 -2.97 7.79
CA THR A 45 9.47 -4.42 7.83
C THR A 45 9.69 -5.02 6.46
N GLU A 46 9.16 -4.38 5.42
CA GLU A 46 9.36 -4.74 4.02
C GLU A 46 9.46 -3.48 3.17
N MET A 47 10.40 -3.46 2.24
CA MET A 47 10.49 -2.41 1.22
C MET A 47 11.27 -2.95 0.02
N TRP A 48 10.63 -2.96 -1.13
CA TRP A 48 11.27 -3.34 -2.40
C TRP A 48 10.60 -2.66 -3.58
N VAL A 49 11.30 -2.65 -4.72
CA VAL A 49 10.74 -2.24 -6.00
C VAL A 49 9.96 -3.41 -6.60
N GLN A 50 8.77 -3.14 -7.09
CA GLN A 50 8.00 -4.06 -7.92
C GLN A 50 7.84 -3.50 -9.32
N GLU A 51 7.84 -4.40 -10.30
CA GLU A 51 7.65 -4.05 -11.69
C GLU A 51 6.74 -5.06 -12.39
N PHE A 52 5.70 -4.54 -13.03
CA PHE A 52 4.91 -5.28 -14.01
C PHE A 52 5.57 -5.03 -15.38
N PRO A 53 5.90 -6.10 -16.12
CA PRO A 53 6.74 -5.98 -17.30
C PRO A 53 6.05 -5.27 -18.45
N LYS A 54 6.86 -4.80 -19.38
CA LYS A 54 6.39 -4.32 -20.69
C LYS A 54 5.51 -5.37 -21.35
N LYS A 55 4.44 -4.96 -21.99
CA LYS A 55 3.40 -5.77 -22.65
C LYS A 55 2.26 -6.23 -21.71
N GLY A 56 2.18 -5.71 -20.52
CA GLY A 56 1.05 -5.95 -19.63
C GLY A 56 0.95 -7.35 -19.03
N GLY A 57 -0.19 -7.65 -18.45
CA GLY A 57 -0.52 -8.95 -17.86
C GLY A 57 -0.09 -9.12 -16.40
N GLY A 58 0.68 -8.19 -15.82
CA GLY A 58 1.00 -8.21 -14.40
C GLY A 58 -0.22 -7.89 -13.56
N ASN A 59 -0.34 -8.54 -12.42
CA ASN A 59 -1.41 -8.28 -11.46
C ASN A 59 -1.00 -8.78 -10.07
N HIS A 60 -1.72 -8.30 -9.04
CA HIS A 60 -1.71 -8.92 -7.71
C HIS A 60 -3.15 -9.26 -7.32
N THR A 61 -3.35 -10.46 -6.85
CA THR A 61 -4.66 -10.91 -6.36
C THR A 61 -5.03 -10.18 -5.07
N LEU A 62 -6.33 -10.18 -4.75
CA LEU A 62 -6.86 -9.59 -3.54
C LEU A 62 -6.19 -10.21 -2.30
N HIS A 63 -5.65 -9.37 -1.42
CA HIS A 63 -4.95 -9.79 -0.20
C HIS A 63 -4.92 -8.68 0.84
N THR A 64 -4.46 -9.03 2.04
CA THR A 64 -4.12 -8.12 3.14
C THR A 64 -2.70 -8.40 3.60
N HIS A 65 -2.11 -7.46 4.34
CA HIS A 65 -0.80 -7.65 4.98
C HIS A 65 -0.97 -7.91 6.47
N TRP A 66 -0.81 -9.15 6.88
CA TRP A 66 -0.96 -9.57 8.28
C TRP A 66 0.19 -9.14 9.18
N ASN A 67 1.35 -8.83 8.61
CA ASN A 67 2.60 -8.51 9.30
C ASN A 67 2.88 -7.00 9.36
N GLY A 68 1.89 -6.16 9.21
CA GLY A 68 2.03 -4.72 9.22
C GLY A 68 0.85 -4.01 9.83
N HIS A 69 1.04 -2.72 10.11
CA HIS A 69 -0.02 -1.81 10.53
C HIS A 69 -0.35 -0.78 9.45
N ILE A 70 0.69 -0.25 8.78
CA ILE A 70 0.56 0.68 7.65
C ILE A 70 1.36 0.12 6.49
N SER A 71 0.72 0.06 5.33
CA SER A 71 1.33 -0.30 4.06
C SER A 71 1.29 0.88 3.10
N GLY A 72 2.01 0.78 2.00
CA GLY A 72 1.96 1.84 1.00
C GLY A 72 2.75 1.57 -0.26
N PHE A 73 2.66 2.55 -1.16
CA PHE A 73 3.30 2.54 -2.47
C PHE A 73 3.91 3.90 -2.78
N TYR A 74 5.00 3.90 -3.52
CA TYR A 74 5.53 5.06 -4.21
C TYR A 74 5.65 4.73 -5.69
N PHE A 75 4.90 5.43 -6.54
CA PHE A 75 4.82 5.14 -7.97
C PHE A 75 5.98 5.81 -8.70
N LEU A 76 6.76 5.01 -9.42
CA LEU A 76 7.96 5.45 -10.13
C LEU A 76 7.73 5.59 -11.63
N LYS A 77 7.01 4.64 -12.23
CA LYS A 77 6.75 4.61 -13.67
C LYS A 77 5.36 4.06 -13.94
N ALA A 78 4.62 4.73 -14.79
CA ALA A 78 3.30 4.33 -15.21
C ALA A 78 3.01 4.84 -16.62
N SER A 79 2.13 4.16 -17.34
CA SER A 79 1.61 4.59 -18.64
C SER A 79 0.09 4.73 -18.58
N GLU A 80 -0.55 5.13 -19.68
CA GLU A 80 -1.99 5.40 -19.70
C GLU A 80 -2.76 4.12 -19.43
N ALA A 81 -2.64 3.03 -19.76
CA ALA A 81 -3.41 1.83 -19.44
C ALA A 81 -2.78 0.98 -18.33
N THR A 82 -2.01 1.62 -17.46
CA THR A 82 -1.32 0.94 -16.37
C THR A 82 -2.30 0.37 -15.34
N SER A 83 -1.87 -0.66 -14.62
CA SER A 83 -2.60 -1.19 -13.47
C SER A 83 -2.80 -0.10 -12.40
N MET A 84 -3.78 -0.30 -11.56
CA MET A 84 -4.06 0.57 -10.43
C MET A 84 -4.44 -0.23 -9.21
N PRO A 85 -4.17 0.30 -8.00
CA PRO A 85 -4.64 -0.35 -6.79
C PRO A 85 -6.15 -0.22 -6.67
N LEU A 86 -6.80 -1.33 -6.34
CA LEU A 86 -8.23 -1.42 -6.04
C LEU A 86 -8.37 -1.88 -4.61
N PHE A 87 -9.10 -1.10 -3.80
CA PHE A 87 -9.36 -1.38 -2.39
C PHE A 87 -10.79 -1.84 -2.19
N GLU A 88 -10.97 -2.87 -1.35
CA GLU A 88 -12.27 -3.38 -0.95
C GLU A 88 -12.68 -2.78 0.40
N ASP A 89 -13.99 -2.60 0.60
CA ASP A 89 -14.52 -2.24 1.92
C ASP A 89 -14.21 -3.35 2.93
N PRO A 90 -13.48 -3.07 4.03
CA PRO A 90 -13.12 -4.09 5.01
C PRO A 90 -14.28 -4.47 5.96
N ARG A 91 -15.40 -3.75 5.92
CA ARG A 91 -16.57 -4.02 6.79
C ARG A 91 -17.31 -5.27 6.32
N PRO A 92 -17.40 -6.33 7.14
CA PRO A 92 -17.90 -7.63 6.68
C PRO A 92 -19.38 -7.63 6.27
N GLY A 93 -20.19 -6.72 6.79
CA GLY A 93 -21.62 -6.65 6.49
C GLY A 93 -21.99 -5.84 5.24
N ASN A 94 -21.04 -5.13 4.66
CA ASN A 94 -21.35 -4.18 3.59
C ASN A 94 -21.84 -4.86 2.31
N ILE A 95 -21.30 -6.00 1.97
CA ILE A 95 -21.68 -6.75 0.77
C ILE A 95 -23.14 -7.21 0.78
N MET A 96 -23.75 -7.29 1.94
CA MET A 96 -25.15 -7.74 2.10
C MET A 96 -26.19 -6.67 1.73
N ASN A 97 -25.78 -5.43 1.59
CA ASN A 97 -26.71 -4.33 1.35
C ASN A 97 -27.25 -4.30 -0.08
N LEU A 98 -26.46 -4.65 -1.07
CA LEU A 98 -26.83 -4.71 -2.49
C LEU A 98 -27.52 -3.45 -3.03
N LEU A 99 -27.30 -2.31 -2.40
CA LEU A 99 -27.83 -1.04 -2.86
C LEU A 99 -26.87 -0.37 -3.84
N PRO A 100 -27.38 0.27 -4.91
CA PRO A 100 -26.53 1.00 -5.83
C PRO A 100 -25.98 2.27 -5.19
N GLU A 101 -24.74 2.62 -5.51
CA GLU A 101 -24.16 3.90 -5.11
C GLU A 101 -24.86 5.05 -5.85
N ALA A 102 -25.19 6.12 -5.11
CA ALA A 102 -25.76 7.33 -5.69
C ALA A 102 -24.73 8.10 -6.54
N ASP A 103 -23.47 8.07 -6.15
CA ASP A 103 -22.36 8.77 -6.82
C ASP A 103 -21.08 7.97 -6.69
N LYS A 104 -20.67 7.32 -7.78
CA LYS A 104 -19.44 6.51 -7.83
C LYS A 104 -18.16 7.34 -7.91
N THR A 105 -18.24 8.65 -8.06
CA THR A 105 -17.07 9.54 -8.08
C THR A 105 -16.61 9.94 -6.69
N LYS A 106 -17.36 9.59 -5.66
CA LYS A 106 -17.08 9.92 -4.26
C LYS A 106 -16.93 8.66 -3.42
N VAL A 107 -16.04 8.72 -2.44
CA VAL A 107 -15.95 7.67 -1.41
C VAL A 107 -16.99 7.99 -0.33
N THR A 108 -17.93 7.08 -0.15
CA THR A 108 -19.03 7.19 0.84
C THR A 108 -19.21 5.86 1.55
N TYR A 109 -20.13 5.80 2.51
CA TYR A 109 -20.51 4.53 3.13
C TYR A 109 -21.08 3.50 2.15
N ALA A 110 -21.55 3.93 0.98
CA ALA A 110 -22.04 3.05 -0.08
C ALA A 110 -20.92 2.46 -0.95
N SER A 111 -19.70 2.97 -0.83
CA SER A 111 -18.58 2.50 -1.63
C SER A 111 -18.14 1.11 -1.19
N SER A 112 -18.21 0.13 -2.08
CA SER A 112 -17.73 -1.25 -1.84
C SER A 112 -16.31 -1.46 -2.33
N GLN A 113 -15.96 -0.80 -3.43
CA GLN A 113 -14.63 -0.79 -4.02
C GLN A 113 -14.24 0.63 -4.41
N ILE A 114 -12.97 0.98 -4.16
CA ILE A 114 -12.40 2.25 -4.61
C ILE A 114 -11.08 1.99 -5.32
N ASN A 115 -10.82 2.76 -6.36
CA ASN A 115 -9.55 2.73 -7.06
C ASN A 115 -8.93 4.13 -7.10
N TYR A 116 -7.63 4.16 -7.33
CA TYR A 116 -6.88 5.40 -7.48
C TYR A 116 -6.03 5.33 -8.73
N LYS A 117 -6.15 6.34 -9.58
CA LYS A 117 -5.29 6.48 -10.74
C LYS A 117 -3.85 6.68 -10.29
N VAL A 118 -2.96 5.85 -10.82
CA VAL A 118 -1.54 5.92 -10.54
C VAL A 118 -0.92 7.14 -11.23
N GLN A 119 -0.11 7.87 -10.47
CA GLN A 119 0.72 8.96 -11.00
C GLN A 119 2.16 8.83 -10.48
N PRO A 120 3.17 8.81 -11.36
CA PRO A 120 4.56 8.83 -10.93
C PRO A 120 4.86 10.01 -10.00
N GLY A 121 5.65 9.76 -8.96
CA GLY A 121 5.98 10.75 -7.94
C GLY A 121 5.00 10.84 -6.77
N ARG A 122 3.87 10.12 -6.81
CA ARG A 122 2.91 10.06 -5.69
C ARG A 122 3.19 8.88 -4.78
N THR A 123 2.96 9.12 -3.48
CA THR A 123 2.90 8.07 -2.45
C THR A 123 1.46 7.82 -2.05
N MET A 124 1.20 6.60 -1.60
CA MET A 124 -0.08 6.17 -1.07
C MET A 124 0.15 5.35 0.19
N PHE A 125 -0.62 5.65 1.25
CA PHE A 125 -0.57 4.94 2.52
C PHE A 125 -1.96 4.42 2.85
N PHE A 126 -2.02 3.22 3.41
CA PHE A 126 -3.28 2.61 3.83
C PHE A 126 -3.05 1.64 4.99
N PRO A 127 -4.09 1.38 5.82
CA PRO A 127 -3.98 0.36 6.85
C PRO A 127 -3.69 -1.01 6.24
N SER A 128 -2.75 -1.74 6.81
CA SER A 128 -2.33 -3.04 6.27
C SER A 128 -3.47 -4.08 6.21
N TYR A 129 -4.48 -3.92 7.05
CA TYR A 129 -5.68 -4.80 7.04
C TYR A 129 -6.62 -4.51 5.85
N MET A 130 -6.44 -3.40 5.12
CA MET A 130 -7.30 -3.04 4.00
C MET A 130 -7.11 -4.03 2.85
N PRO A 131 -8.15 -4.80 2.46
CA PRO A 131 -8.04 -5.71 1.32
C PRO A 131 -7.82 -4.92 0.04
N HIS A 132 -6.83 -5.33 -0.73
CA HIS A 132 -6.48 -4.64 -1.96
C HIS A 132 -5.90 -5.60 -2.99
N GLN A 133 -5.93 -5.15 -4.24
CA GLN A 133 -5.36 -5.86 -5.38
C GLN A 133 -4.83 -4.87 -6.40
N TYR A 134 -3.96 -5.33 -7.28
CA TYR A 134 -3.66 -4.66 -8.53
C TYR A 134 -4.40 -5.37 -9.65
N ILE A 135 -5.23 -4.62 -10.39
CA ILE A 135 -5.92 -5.14 -11.57
C ILE A 135 -4.90 -5.49 -12.66
N VAL A 136 -5.32 -6.26 -13.64
CA VAL A 136 -4.44 -6.66 -14.74
C VAL A 136 -3.91 -5.42 -15.47
N ASP A 137 -2.57 -5.35 -15.58
CA ASP A 137 -1.90 -4.27 -16.29
C ASP A 137 -2.09 -4.43 -17.81
N MET A 138 -2.66 -3.41 -18.44
CA MET A 138 -2.86 -3.34 -19.88
C MET A 138 -1.91 -2.33 -20.53
N GLY A 139 -0.97 -1.78 -19.78
CA GLY A 139 0.00 -0.82 -20.28
C GLY A 139 1.03 -1.43 -21.23
N TYR A 140 1.57 -0.59 -22.09
CA TYR A 140 2.62 -0.97 -23.04
C TYR A 140 4.03 -0.71 -22.50
N GLU A 141 4.13 0.02 -21.40
CA GLU A 141 5.38 0.33 -20.72
C GLU A 141 5.42 -0.32 -19.34
N PRO A 142 6.61 -0.59 -18.78
CA PRO A 142 6.69 -1.16 -17.45
C PRO A 142 5.98 -0.29 -16.40
N PHE A 143 5.19 -0.91 -15.56
CA PHE A 143 4.62 -0.29 -14.37
C PHE A 143 5.53 -0.61 -13.18
N ARG A 144 6.10 0.43 -12.55
CA ARG A 144 7.09 0.28 -11.49
C ARG A 144 6.72 1.11 -10.28
N PHE A 145 6.79 0.50 -9.11
CA PHE A 145 6.53 1.17 -7.85
C PHE A 145 7.38 0.56 -6.72
N ILE A 146 7.56 1.33 -5.65
CA ILE A 146 8.13 0.83 -4.39
C ILE A 146 6.96 0.46 -3.48
N HIS A 147 7.03 -0.72 -2.88
CA HIS A 147 6.10 -1.22 -1.88
C HIS A 147 6.77 -1.21 -0.52
N TRP A 148 6.00 -0.94 0.54
CA TRP A 148 6.45 -1.10 1.93
C TRP A 148 5.34 -1.57 2.86
N ASN A 149 5.78 -2.20 3.96
CA ASN A 149 5.00 -2.45 5.15
C ASN A 149 5.71 -1.84 6.36
N CYS A 150 4.95 -1.24 7.25
CA CYS A 150 5.43 -0.68 8.50
C CYS A 150 4.69 -1.32 9.67
N GLN A 151 5.42 -1.57 10.76
CA GLN A 151 4.89 -2.15 11.98
C GLN A 151 5.33 -1.34 13.19
N ALA A 152 4.40 -1.07 14.09
CA ALA A 152 4.69 -0.53 15.42
C ALA A 152 5.05 -1.70 16.35
N ILE A 153 6.23 -1.63 16.96
CA ILE A 153 6.78 -2.70 17.81
C ILE A 153 6.97 -2.14 19.22
N PRO A 154 6.55 -2.86 20.28
CA PRO A 154 6.77 -2.44 21.65
C PRO A 154 8.24 -2.24 21.96
N LYS A 155 8.60 -1.10 22.57
CA LYS A 155 9.98 -0.81 22.97
C LYS A 155 10.55 -1.85 23.93
N ALA A 156 9.70 -2.43 24.78
CA ALA A 156 10.10 -3.50 25.70
C ALA A 156 10.64 -4.75 24.95
N VAL A 157 10.08 -5.07 23.79
CA VAL A 157 10.55 -6.18 22.95
C VAL A 157 11.91 -5.87 22.34
N LEU A 158 12.16 -4.61 21.97
CA LEU A 158 13.43 -4.18 21.39
C LEU A 158 14.57 -4.18 22.41
N ASN A 159 14.26 -3.98 23.69
CA ASN A 159 15.22 -3.91 24.79
C ASN A 159 15.44 -5.25 25.50
N ALA A 160 14.70 -6.29 25.11
CA ALA A 160 14.77 -7.63 25.71
C ALA A 160 15.88 -8.51 25.11
N LYS A 161 17.12 -7.95 24.95
CA LYS A 161 18.29 -8.70 24.47
C LYS A 161 19.22 -9.03 25.63
#